data_86ac4733515fdf6619bae9de19611ceb
#
_entry.id   86ac4733515fdf6619bae9de19611ceb
#
_cell.length_a   1.000
_cell.length_b   1.000
_cell.length_c   1.000
_cell.angle_alpha   90.00
_cell.angle_beta   90.00
_cell.angle_gamma   90.00
#
_symmetry.space_group_name_H-M   'P 1'
#
loop_
_entity.id
_entity.type
_entity.pdbx_description
1 polymer ?
#
loop_
_entity_poly.entity_id
_entity_poly.type
_entity_poly.pdbx_seq_one_letter_code
_entity_poly.pdbx_strand_id
1 'polypeptide(L)'
;MQCSITNDGRNHENSLAWRGVVRCLLIVASVLPSSLLPWAAAVVPAIAWPVVANAQDEAGDAPADEAVEPEGENMLVFYYKALGLRYVIVFLALSFGLVALLVMCFMQIRRAVLMPPGLSKAFEERLEAKEYQQAYELAKTDDSYLGHVLAAGMGKLQSGYSASVEAMQAEEGEQAMKLDHKVSYVSLIGALAPMFGLLGTVDGMVGAFMVIAKSSTAPKPSELAVGISQALITTLIGLWLAIPAIACFALFKNWLQKLNGDVDGEAMRLMSRFQGMGKK
;
A
#
# COMPACT_ATOMS: atom_id res chain seq x y z
N MET A 1 -0.97 33.51 -31.62
CA MET A 1 -2.22 33.12 -30.90
C MET A 1 -2.34 31.61 -30.93
N GLN A 2 -2.30 30.95 -29.85
CA GLN A 2 -2.45 29.53 -29.53
C GLN A 2 -1.18 28.87 -29.03
N CYS A 3 -1.13 28.65 -27.75
CA CYS A 3 -0.98 27.36 -27.07
C CYS A 3 -0.80 27.60 -25.56
N SER A 4 -1.88 27.86 -24.85
CA SER A 4 -1.88 28.06 -23.40
C SER A 4 -2.90 27.18 -22.66
N ILE A 5 -3.22 25.97 -23.17
CA ILE A 5 -4.34 25.17 -22.60
C ILE A 5 -3.92 23.81 -22.01
N THR A 6 -2.66 23.40 -22.05
CA THR A 6 -2.29 22.01 -21.63
C THR A 6 -1.65 21.86 -20.27
N ASN A 7 -1.46 22.95 -19.50
CA ASN A 7 -0.74 22.84 -18.21
C ASN A 7 -1.65 22.78 -16.96
N ASP A 8 -2.92 23.11 -17.09
CA ASP A 8 -3.84 23.20 -15.94
C ASP A 8 -4.46 21.84 -15.55
N GLY A 9 -4.73 20.96 -16.50
CA GLY A 9 -5.25 19.61 -16.23
C GLY A 9 -4.29 18.69 -15.50
N ARG A 10 -2.99 18.87 -15.70
CA ARG A 10 -1.94 18.02 -15.10
C ARG A 10 -1.69 18.29 -13.61
N ASN A 11 -1.87 19.52 -13.17
CA ASN A 11 -1.76 19.87 -11.75
C ASN A 11 -2.97 19.38 -10.94
N HIS A 12 -4.14 19.28 -11.57
CA HIS A 12 -5.36 18.82 -10.90
C HIS A 12 -5.32 17.29 -10.65
N GLU A 13 -4.78 16.49 -11.55
CA GLU A 13 -4.64 15.03 -11.38
C GLU A 13 -3.61 14.67 -10.31
N ASN A 14 -2.49 15.39 -10.25
CA ASN A 14 -1.50 15.21 -9.17
C ASN A 14 -2.08 15.57 -7.79
N SER A 15 -2.99 16.56 -7.72
CA SER A 15 -3.67 16.93 -6.48
C SER A 15 -4.68 15.86 -6.04
N LEU A 16 -5.34 15.17 -6.96
CA LEU A 16 -6.28 14.09 -6.67
C LEU A 16 -5.56 12.83 -6.20
N ALA A 17 -4.44 12.46 -6.83
CA ALA A 17 -3.61 11.36 -6.37
C ALA A 17 -3.01 11.65 -4.99
N TRP A 18 -2.56 12.89 -4.75
CA TRP A 18 -2.06 13.34 -3.45
C TRP A 18 -3.14 13.29 -2.36
N ARG A 19 -4.36 13.72 -2.68
CA ARG A 19 -5.52 13.61 -1.77
C ARG A 19 -5.91 12.17 -1.47
N GLY A 20 -5.78 11.25 -2.43
CA GLY A 20 -5.98 9.81 -2.21
C GLY A 20 -4.96 9.22 -1.24
N VAL A 21 -3.67 9.52 -1.42
CA VAL A 21 -2.59 9.03 -0.56
C VAL A 21 -2.64 9.68 0.83
N VAL A 22 -2.94 10.98 0.91
CA VAL A 22 -3.14 11.66 2.21
C VAL A 22 -4.36 11.10 2.94
N ARG A 23 -5.44 10.74 2.24
CA ARG A 23 -6.58 10.04 2.83
C ARG A 23 -6.21 8.64 3.31
N CYS A 24 -5.42 7.87 2.54
CA CYS A 24 -4.90 6.57 2.99
C CYS A 24 -3.95 6.72 4.19
N LEU A 25 -3.07 7.72 4.20
CA LEU A 25 -2.21 8.03 5.35
C LEU A 25 -3.01 8.48 6.56
N LEU A 26 -4.09 9.25 6.37
CA LEU A 26 -5.01 9.64 7.44
C LEU A 26 -5.82 8.43 7.94
N ILE A 27 -6.20 7.49 7.08
CA ILE A 27 -6.84 6.22 7.46
C ILE A 27 -5.83 5.35 8.24
N VAL A 28 -4.58 5.25 7.80
CA VAL A 28 -3.50 4.54 8.52
C VAL A 28 -3.16 5.25 9.84
N ALA A 29 -3.16 6.59 9.87
CA ALA A 29 -2.97 7.37 11.10
C ALA A 29 -4.18 7.28 12.05
N SER A 30 -5.40 7.04 11.54
CA SER A 30 -6.60 6.82 12.36
C SER A 30 -6.67 5.39 12.93
N VAL A 31 -5.84 4.47 12.44
CA VAL A 31 -5.62 3.12 13.00
C VAL A 31 -4.74 3.14 14.25
N LEU A 32 -3.97 4.20 14.48
CA LEU A 32 -3.42 4.48 15.80
C LEU A 32 -4.59 4.77 16.76
N PRO A 33 -4.67 4.11 17.91
CA PRO A 33 -5.80 4.22 18.83
C PRO A 33 -5.89 5.63 19.38
N SER A 34 -6.51 6.51 18.62
CA SER A 34 -6.96 7.79 19.12
C SER A 34 -8.42 7.63 19.53
N SER A 35 -8.66 7.64 20.81
CA SER A 35 -9.93 7.80 21.53
C SER A 35 -10.75 9.03 21.11
N LEU A 36 -10.68 9.47 19.86
CA LEU A 36 -11.17 10.75 19.40
C LEU A 36 -11.84 10.64 18.03
N LEU A 37 -12.97 9.91 17.92
CA LEU A 37 -13.88 10.21 16.81
C LEU A 37 -15.31 9.73 17.11
N PRO A 38 -16.22 10.62 17.50
CA PRO A 38 -17.63 10.29 17.82
C PRO A 38 -18.49 9.94 16.60
N TRP A 39 -17.95 9.99 15.37
CA TRP A 39 -18.72 9.71 14.16
C TRP A 39 -18.82 8.21 13.78
N ALA A 40 -17.92 7.38 14.28
CA ALA A 40 -18.02 5.93 14.11
C ALA A 40 -19.25 5.35 14.85
N ALA A 41 -19.75 6.02 15.88
CA ALA A 41 -20.93 5.63 16.61
C ALA A 41 -22.25 5.87 15.85
N ALA A 42 -22.25 6.65 14.78
CA ALA A 42 -23.46 7.00 14.04
C ALA A 42 -23.76 6.08 12.83
N VAL A 43 -22.75 5.36 12.30
CA VAL A 43 -22.90 4.54 11.08
C VAL A 43 -23.18 3.05 11.40
N VAL A 44 -22.71 2.56 12.55
CA VAL A 44 -22.87 1.14 12.94
C VAL A 44 -24.33 0.76 13.28
N PRO A 45 -25.18 1.60 13.88
CA PRO A 45 -26.53 1.18 14.20
C PRO A 45 -27.47 1.06 13.01
N ALA A 46 -27.17 1.68 11.86
CA ALA A 46 -28.09 1.65 10.71
C ALA A 46 -28.06 0.34 9.91
N ILE A 47 -27.01 -0.48 10.04
CA ILE A 47 -26.83 -1.74 9.28
C ILE A 47 -27.17 -2.98 10.13
N ALA A 48 -27.13 -2.88 11.46
CA ALA A 48 -27.31 -3.99 12.38
C ALA A 48 -28.75 -4.17 12.93
N TRP A 49 -29.65 -3.24 12.66
CA TRP A 49 -30.97 -3.20 13.32
C TRP A 49 -31.98 -4.32 12.96
N PRO A 50 -32.01 -4.93 11.77
CA PRO A 50 -33.04 -5.92 11.49
C PRO A 50 -32.72 -7.39 11.93
N VAL A 51 -31.47 -7.68 12.33
CA VAL A 51 -31.07 -9.07 12.66
C VAL A 51 -31.18 -9.37 14.15
N VAL A 52 -31.14 -8.36 15.03
CA VAL A 52 -31.14 -8.57 16.48
C VAL A 52 -32.56 -8.63 17.09
N ALA A 53 -33.58 -8.17 16.37
CA ALA A 53 -34.95 -8.09 16.90
C ALA A 53 -35.67 -9.46 17.05
N ASN A 54 -35.16 -10.53 16.42
CA ASN A 54 -35.83 -11.86 16.45
C ASN A 54 -35.15 -12.91 17.35
N ALA A 55 -34.08 -12.54 18.08
CA ALA A 55 -33.36 -13.47 18.94
C ALA A 55 -33.68 -13.33 20.44
N GLN A 56 -34.61 -12.45 20.81
CA GLN A 56 -34.87 -12.11 22.22
C GLN A 56 -36.08 -12.86 22.85
N ASP A 57 -36.81 -13.70 22.09
CA ASP A 57 -38.03 -14.32 22.63
C ASP A 57 -37.84 -15.74 23.18
N GLU A 58 -36.63 -16.30 23.25
CA GLU A 58 -36.39 -17.64 23.81
C GLU A 58 -35.33 -17.73 24.93
N ALA A 59 -34.94 -16.65 25.54
CA ALA A 59 -34.07 -16.71 26.73
C ALA A 59 -34.94 -16.67 28.00
N GLY A 60 -35.38 -17.85 28.43
CA GLY A 60 -35.96 -18.03 29.73
C GLY A 60 -35.04 -17.61 30.87
N ASP A 61 -35.63 -17.13 31.95
CA ASP A 61 -35.07 -16.69 33.22
C ASP A 61 -33.81 -17.46 33.66
N ALA A 62 -32.63 -16.95 33.28
CA ALA A 62 -31.39 -17.24 33.96
C ALA A 62 -31.12 -16.06 34.93
N PRO A 63 -30.77 -16.32 36.21
CA PRO A 63 -30.49 -15.25 37.13
C PRO A 63 -29.36 -14.39 36.60
N ALA A 64 -29.58 -13.08 36.57
CA ALA A 64 -28.59 -12.07 36.25
C ALA A 64 -27.48 -12.13 37.31
N ASP A 65 -26.50 -13.00 37.10
CA ASP A 65 -25.23 -12.89 37.79
C ASP A 65 -24.56 -11.61 37.29
N GLU A 66 -24.22 -10.77 38.23
CA GLU A 66 -23.65 -9.43 38.09
C GLU A 66 -22.77 -9.30 36.86
N ALA A 67 -23.23 -8.51 35.87
CA ALA A 67 -22.40 -8.01 34.82
C ALA A 67 -21.21 -7.31 35.48
N VAL A 68 -20.07 -7.95 35.53
CA VAL A 68 -18.81 -7.34 35.90
C VAL A 68 -18.58 -6.23 34.87
N GLU A 69 -19.02 -5.02 35.22
CA GLU A 69 -18.62 -3.83 34.50
C GLU A 69 -17.09 -3.82 34.51
N PRO A 70 -16.42 -3.71 33.36
CA PRO A 70 -14.99 -3.57 33.35
C PRO A 70 -14.62 -2.26 34.01
N GLU A 71 -14.26 -2.34 35.31
CA GLU A 71 -13.68 -1.21 36.03
C GLU A 71 -12.61 -0.59 35.16
N GLY A 72 -12.84 0.63 34.68
CA GLY A 72 -11.92 1.69 34.26
C GLY A 72 -10.52 1.34 33.69
N GLU A 73 -10.24 0.10 33.33
CA GLU A 73 -8.99 -0.24 32.64
C GLU A 73 -9.04 0.38 31.25
N ASN A 74 -8.08 1.26 30.96
CA ASN A 74 -7.92 1.86 29.64
C ASN A 74 -8.01 0.77 28.58
N MET A 75 -8.90 0.92 27.58
CA MET A 75 -9.06 -0.03 26.47
C MET A 75 -7.72 -0.48 25.89
N LEU A 76 -6.74 0.40 25.85
CA LEU A 76 -5.37 0.11 25.41
C LEU A 76 -4.66 -0.94 26.28
N VAL A 77 -4.82 -0.86 27.59
CA VAL A 77 -4.22 -1.82 28.54
C VAL A 77 -4.87 -3.19 28.37
N PHE A 78 -6.19 -3.22 28.14
CA PHE A 78 -6.92 -4.44 27.84
C PHE A 78 -6.41 -5.10 26.54
N TYR A 79 -6.29 -4.34 25.44
CA TYR A 79 -5.72 -4.85 24.18
C TYR A 79 -4.27 -5.33 24.33
N TYR A 80 -3.46 -4.59 25.08
CA TYR A 80 -2.06 -4.97 25.34
C TYR A 80 -1.97 -6.29 26.14
N LYS A 81 -2.77 -6.43 27.21
CA LYS A 81 -2.84 -7.69 27.99
C LYS A 81 -3.39 -8.85 27.15
N ALA A 82 -4.38 -8.57 26.30
CA ALA A 82 -5.02 -9.56 25.43
C ALA A 82 -4.09 -10.14 24.37
N LEU A 83 -3.28 -9.28 23.71
CA LEU A 83 -2.40 -9.73 22.62
C LEU A 83 -1.24 -10.61 23.11
N GLY A 84 -0.78 -10.42 24.35
CA GLY A 84 0.49 -10.99 24.78
C GLY A 84 1.70 -10.32 24.09
N LEU A 85 2.82 -10.23 24.80
CA LEU A 85 4.01 -9.49 24.35
C LEU A 85 4.53 -9.92 22.97
N ARG A 86 4.42 -11.20 22.63
CA ARG A 86 4.90 -11.75 21.34
C ARG A 86 4.14 -11.16 20.15
N TYR A 87 2.83 -11.15 20.20
CA TYR A 87 1.98 -10.64 19.10
C TYR A 87 2.04 -9.10 19.01
N VAL A 88 2.16 -8.41 20.15
CA VAL A 88 2.38 -6.96 20.17
C VAL A 88 3.63 -6.59 19.37
N ILE A 89 4.75 -7.26 19.60
CA ILE A 89 6.02 -7.00 18.89
C ILE A 89 5.85 -7.26 17.38
N VAL A 90 5.22 -8.38 17.00
CA VAL A 90 5.01 -8.72 15.59
C VAL A 90 4.13 -7.68 14.88
N PHE A 91 2.98 -7.32 15.44
CA PHE A 91 2.08 -6.34 14.84
C PHE A 91 2.69 -4.93 14.81
N LEU A 92 3.48 -4.56 15.81
CA LEU A 92 4.20 -3.30 15.84
C LEU A 92 5.27 -3.26 14.74
N ALA A 93 6.03 -4.34 14.56
CA ALA A 93 7.02 -4.46 13.49
C ALA A 93 6.37 -4.41 12.10
N LEU A 94 5.25 -5.12 11.90
CA LEU A 94 4.49 -5.08 10.64
C LEU A 94 3.91 -3.70 10.36
N SER A 95 3.36 -3.02 11.38
CA SER A 95 2.81 -1.67 11.26
C SER A 95 3.89 -0.66 10.89
N PHE A 96 5.03 -0.68 11.59
CA PHE A 96 6.15 0.21 11.29
C PHE A 96 6.74 -0.08 9.91
N GLY A 97 6.92 -1.37 9.57
CA GLY A 97 7.37 -1.79 8.24
C GLY A 97 6.42 -1.33 7.13
N LEU A 98 5.11 -1.44 7.34
CA LEU A 98 4.11 -0.95 6.39
C LEU A 98 4.25 0.55 6.15
N VAL A 99 4.30 1.36 7.22
CA VAL A 99 4.44 2.82 7.09
C VAL A 99 5.74 3.18 6.37
N ALA A 100 6.86 2.54 6.72
CA ALA A 100 8.15 2.79 6.06
C ALA A 100 8.11 2.46 4.57
N LEU A 101 7.50 1.31 4.18
CA LEU A 101 7.34 0.92 2.78
C LEU A 101 6.40 1.87 2.03
N LEU A 102 5.30 2.32 2.63
CA LEU A 102 4.39 3.28 2.00
C LEU A 102 5.08 4.62 1.72
N VAL A 103 5.85 5.13 2.69
CA VAL A 103 6.63 6.37 2.51
C VAL A 103 7.68 6.19 1.41
N MET A 104 8.42 5.07 1.41
CA MET A 104 9.42 4.77 0.39
C MET A 104 8.79 4.68 -1.01
N CYS A 105 7.68 3.94 -1.18
CA CYS A 105 6.97 3.84 -2.45
C CYS A 105 6.45 5.21 -2.91
N PHE A 106 5.90 6.01 -1.99
CA PHE A 106 5.42 7.34 -2.32
C PHE A 106 6.53 8.29 -2.79
N MET A 107 7.71 8.22 -2.18
CA MET A 107 8.86 9.04 -2.59
C MET A 107 9.43 8.62 -3.95
N GLN A 108 9.46 7.32 -4.25
CA GLN A 108 10.07 6.78 -5.46
C GLN A 108 9.12 6.81 -6.68
N ILE A 109 7.82 6.55 -6.49
CA ILE A 109 6.84 6.51 -7.58
C ILE A 109 6.26 7.91 -7.84
N ARG A 110 7.10 8.94 -7.88
CA ARG A 110 6.69 10.30 -8.28
C ARG A 110 7.05 10.52 -9.74
N ARG A 111 6.13 11.14 -10.49
CA ARG A 111 6.37 11.54 -11.89
C ARG A 111 7.65 12.37 -12.05
N ALA A 112 7.92 13.28 -11.11
CA ALA A 112 9.11 14.12 -11.14
C ALA A 112 10.43 13.34 -11.00
N VAL A 113 10.40 12.15 -10.37
CA VAL A 113 11.57 11.28 -10.21
C VAL A 113 11.73 10.34 -11.40
N LEU A 114 10.63 9.76 -11.89
CA LEU A 114 10.68 8.83 -13.02
C LEU A 114 10.88 9.54 -14.36
N MET A 115 10.27 10.71 -14.53
CA MET A 115 10.29 11.48 -15.77
C MET A 115 10.48 12.97 -15.44
N PRO A 116 11.71 13.41 -15.17
CA PRO A 116 12.00 14.82 -14.91
C PRO A 116 11.68 15.67 -16.14
N PRO A 117 10.86 16.71 -16.02
CA PRO A 117 10.49 17.56 -17.18
C PRO A 117 11.69 18.33 -17.73
N GLY A 118 12.73 18.50 -16.94
CA GLY A 118 13.99 19.10 -17.37
C GLY A 118 14.74 18.21 -18.35
N LEU A 119 14.83 16.90 -18.08
CA LEU A 119 15.49 15.93 -18.95
C LEU A 119 14.83 15.88 -20.33
N SER A 120 13.50 15.71 -20.38
CA SER A 120 12.76 15.62 -21.64
C SER A 120 12.97 16.84 -22.54
N LYS A 121 12.93 18.06 -21.96
CA LYS A 121 13.18 19.30 -22.69
C LYS A 121 14.64 19.43 -23.16
N ALA A 122 15.59 19.23 -22.26
CA ALA A 122 17.01 19.31 -22.60
C ALA A 122 17.42 18.27 -23.65
N PHE A 123 16.87 17.07 -23.56
CA PHE A 123 17.09 16.03 -24.56
C PHE A 123 16.51 16.42 -25.91
N GLU A 124 15.29 16.97 -25.96
CA GLU A 124 14.65 17.47 -27.18
C GLU A 124 15.46 18.62 -27.82
N GLU A 125 15.95 19.59 -27.07
CA GLU A 125 16.80 20.69 -27.52
C GLU A 125 18.10 20.17 -28.16
N ARG A 126 18.74 19.16 -27.56
CA ARG A 126 19.96 18.53 -28.12
C ARG A 126 19.67 17.78 -29.41
N LEU A 127 18.51 17.11 -29.48
CA LEU A 127 18.10 16.45 -30.74
C LEU A 127 17.87 17.46 -31.87
N GLU A 128 17.26 18.61 -31.58
CA GLU A 128 17.04 19.69 -32.56
C GLU A 128 18.36 20.31 -33.04
N ALA A 129 19.32 20.47 -32.12
CA ALA A 129 20.66 20.90 -32.44
C ALA A 129 21.50 19.85 -33.17
N LYS A 130 21.00 18.61 -33.38
CA LYS A 130 21.70 17.47 -33.93
C LYS A 130 22.94 17.02 -33.16
N GLU A 131 23.00 17.35 -31.88
CA GLU A 131 24.07 17.01 -30.95
C GLU A 131 23.79 15.64 -30.29
N TYR A 132 23.73 14.58 -31.08
CA TYR A 132 23.28 13.25 -30.62
C TYR A 132 24.18 12.65 -29.55
N GLN A 133 25.49 12.93 -29.59
CA GLN A 133 26.44 12.47 -28.57
C GLN A 133 26.14 13.12 -27.20
N GLN A 134 25.85 14.41 -27.20
CA GLN A 134 25.52 15.13 -25.96
C GLN A 134 24.15 14.71 -25.42
N ALA A 135 23.17 14.41 -26.29
CA ALA A 135 21.87 13.87 -25.88
C ALA A 135 22.05 12.48 -25.23
N TYR A 136 22.91 11.62 -25.77
CA TYR A 136 23.22 10.33 -25.18
C TYR A 136 23.89 10.45 -23.81
N GLU A 137 24.92 11.31 -23.69
CA GLU A 137 25.61 11.55 -22.41
C GLU A 137 24.66 12.15 -21.35
N LEU A 138 23.76 13.04 -21.75
CA LEU A 138 22.73 13.59 -20.88
C LEU A 138 21.81 12.49 -20.34
N ALA A 139 21.29 11.61 -21.23
CA ALA A 139 20.43 10.50 -20.82
C ALA A 139 21.17 9.49 -19.93
N LYS A 140 22.46 9.23 -20.22
CA LYS A 140 23.29 8.28 -19.45
C LYS A 140 23.66 8.80 -18.05
N THR A 141 23.78 10.11 -17.87
CA THR A 141 24.15 10.73 -16.61
C THR A 141 22.92 10.88 -15.67
N ASP A 142 21.72 10.81 -16.22
CA ASP A 142 20.47 10.97 -15.46
C ASP A 142 19.99 9.60 -14.96
N ASP A 143 19.91 9.45 -13.64
CA ASP A 143 19.44 8.21 -12.98
C ASP A 143 17.91 8.02 -13.03
N SER A 144 17.19 8.84 -13.79
CA SER A 144 15.73 8.70 -13.92
C SER A 144 15.36 7.50 -14.81
N TYR A 145 14.14 7.01 -14.63
CA TYR A 145 13.59 5.94 -15.45
C TYR A 145 13.65 6.30 -16.96
N LEU A 146 13.20 7.50 -17.32
CA LEU A 146 13.24 8.00 -18.69
C LEU A 146 14.69 8.08 -19.22
N GLY A 147 15.64 8.51 -18.39
CA GLY A 147 17.07 8.57 -18.76
C GLY A 147 17.63 7.20 -19.14
N HIS A 148 17.37 6.18 -18.33
CA HIS A 148 17.80 4.81 -18.62
C HIS A 148 17.21 4.28 -19.94
N VAL A 149 15.91 4.46 -20.16
CA VAL A 149 15.22 4.01 -21.37
C VAL A 149 15.78 4.72 -22.62
N LEU A 150 15.97 6.05 -22.57
CA LEU A 150 16.52 6.81 -23.68
C LEU A 150 17.99 6.44 -23.95
N ALA A 151 18.80 6.23 -22.92
CA ALA A 151 20.20 5.81 -23.07
C ALA A 151 20.30 4.43 -23.71
N ALA A 152 19.46 3.47 -23.33
CA ALA A 152 19.41 2.14 -23.94
C ALA A 152 19.03 2.22 -25.41
N GLY A 153 18.01 3.01 -25.76
CA GLY A 153 17.58 3.21 -27.14
C GLY A 153 18.66 3.84 -28.02
N MET A 154 19.25 4.94 -27.54
CA MET A 154 20.32 5.62 -28.28
C MET A 154 21.57 4.76 -28.43
N GLY A 155 21.92 3.95 -27.44
CA GLY A 155 23.07 3.04 -27.49
C GLY A 155 22.98 1.98 -28.61
N LYS A 156 21.76 1.63 -29.05
CA LYS A 156 21.50 0.67 -30.12
C LYS A 156 21.10 1.31 -31.46
N LEU A 157 21.05 2.63 -31.51
CA LEU A 157 20.61 3.35 -32.71
C LEU A 157 21.47 3.06 -33.96
N GLN A 158 22.77 2.79 -33.78
CA GLN A 158 23.68 2.38 -34.87
C GLN A 158 23.30 1.03 -35.50
N SER A 159 22.65 0.15 -34.75
CA SER A 159 22.16 -1.15 -35.24
C SER A 159 20.81 -1.05 -35.93
N GLY A 160 20.25 0.14 -36.02
CA GLY A 160 18.96 0.43 -36.66
C GLY A 160 17.84 0.80 -35.65
N TYR A 161 16.82 1.48 -36.17
CA TYR A 161 15.70 1.97 -35.35
C TYR A 161 14.95 0.84 -34.65
N SER A 162 14.74 -0.31 -35.32
CA SER A 162 14.07 -1.46 -34.71
C SER A 162 14.83 -2.00 -33.48
N ALA A 163 16.16 -2.12 -33.59
CA ALA A 163 17.04 -2.57 -32.51
C ALA A 163 17.04 -1.54 -31.32
N SER A 164 16.92 -0.26 -31.65
CA SER A 164 16.81 0.80 -30.66
C SER A 164 15.50 0.69 -29.87
N VAL A 165 14.37 0.48 -30.56
CA VAL A 165 13.05 0.31 -29.89
C VAL A 165 13.04 -0.95 -29.03
N GLU A 166 13.59 -2.05 -29.52
CA GLU A 166 13.72 -3.30 -28.76
C GLU A 166 14.55 -3.11 -27.47
N ALA A 167 15.67 -2.38 -27.57
CA ALA A 167 16.49 -2.06 -26.41
C ALA A 167 15.77 -1.16 -25.39
N MET A 168 14.96 -0.20 -25.85
CA MET A 168 14.13 0.64 -24.98
C MET A 168 13.10 -0.19 -24.23
N GLN A 169 12.38 -1.06 -24.94
CA GLN A 169 11.36 -1.93 -24.33
C GLN A 169 11.97 -2.91 -23.32
N ALA A 170 13.16 -3.43 -23.60
CA ALA A 170 13.87 -4.30 -22.68
C ALA A 170 14.25 -3.55 -21.38
N GLU A 171 14.82 -2.34 -21.50
CA GLU A 171 15.18 -1.51 -20.36
C GLU A 171 13.95 -1.04 -19.58
N GLU A 172 12.88 -0.66 -20.28
CA GLU A 172 11.60 -0.30 -19.67
C GLU A 172 11.05 -1.45 -18.82
N GLY A 173 11.05 -2.66 -19.35
CA GLY A 173 10.63 -3.86 -18.63
C GLY A 173 11.48 -4.09 -17.37
N GLU A 174 12.79 -3.88 -17.44
CA GLU A 174 13.68 -4.02 -16.28
C GLU A 174 13.41 -2.98 -15.20
N GLN A 175 13.26 -1.71 -15.57
CA GLN A 175 12.97 -0.63 -14.64
C GLN A 175 11.57 -0.78 -14.02
N ALA A 176 10.57 -1.14 -14.83
CA ALA A 176 9.22 -1.43 -14.36
C ALA A 176 9.22 -2.57 -13.33
N MET A 177 9.97 -3.64 -13.59
CA MET A 177 10.11 -4.78 -12.68
C MET A 177 10.75 -4.36 -11.34
N LYS A 178 11.81 -3.54 -11.37
CA LYS A 178 12.46 -3.03 -10.15
C LYS A 178 11.47 -2.25 -9.26
N LEU A 179 10.61 -1.45 -9.87
CA LEU A 179 9.58 -0.69 -9.14
C LEU A 179 8.45 -1.60 -8.65
N ASP A 180 7.99 -2.56 -9.46
CA ASP A 180 6.93 -3.50 -9.08
C ASP A 180 7.35 -4.38 -7.89
N HIS A 181 8.61 -4.82 -7.84
CA HIS A 181 9.15 -5.54 -6.68
C HIS A 181 9.01 -4.74 -5.37
N LYS A 182 9.30 -3.43 -5.40
CA LYS A 182 9.19 -2.58 -4.21
C LYS A 182 7.73 -2.44 -3.75
N VAL A 183 6.81 -2.30 -4.69
CA VAL A 183 5.37 -2.24 -4.39
C VAL A 183 4.85 -3.58 -3.86
N SER A 184 5.38 -4.69 -4.35
CA SER A 184 5.00 -6.04 -3.94
C SER A 184 5.27 -6.33 -2.47
N TYR A 185 6.26 -5.68 -1.84
CA TYR A 185 6.49 -5.80 -0.39
C TYR A 185 5.32 -5.26 0.45
N VAL A 186 4.59 -4.26 -0.03
CA VAL A 186 3.37 -3.76 0.63
C VAL A 186 2.28 -4.82 0.61
N SER A 187 2.11 -5.50 -0.54
CA SER A 187 1.19 -6.63 -0.67
C SER A 187 1.54 -7.79 0.26
N LEU A 188 2.83 -8.07 0.41
CA LEU A 188 3.31 -9.12 1.32
C LEU A 188 2.89 -8.85 2.77
N ILE A 189 3.04 -7.61 3.26
CA ILE A 189 2.56 -7.25 4.60
C ILE A 189 1.04 -7.39 4.69
N GLY A 190 0.31 -6.96 3.66
CA GLY A 190 -1.15 -7.12 3.59
C GLY A 190 -1.60 -8.58 3.68
N ALA A 191 -0.84 -9.51 3.10
CA ALA A 191 -1.12 -10.94 3.18
C ALA A 191 -0.69 -11.57 4.52
N LEU A 192 0.44 -11.16 5.07
CA LEU A 192 0.98 -11.72 6.32
C LEU A 192 0.19 -11.28 7.55
N ALA A 193 -0.31 -10.04 7.59
CA ALA A 193 -0.98 -9.50 8.77
C ALA A 193 -2.23 -10.34 9.19
N PRO A 194 -3.15 -10.75 8.30
CA PRO A 194 -4.25 -11.63 8.67
C PRO A 194 -3.79 -13.04 9.09
N MET A 195 -2.71 -13.55 8.49
CA MET A 195 -2.17 -14.86 8.86
C MET A 195 -1.63 -14.86 10.29
N PHE A 196 -0.92 -13.81 10.70
CA PHE A 196 -0.49 -13.63 12.09
C PHE A 196 -1.69 -13.42 13.03
N GLY A 197 -2.76 -12.76 12.57
CA GLY A 197 -4.01 -12.66 13.32
C GLY A 197 -4.63 -14.03 13.55
N LEU A 198 -4.75 -14.85 12.51
CA LEU A 198 -5.26 -16.21 12.59
C LEU A 198 -4.38 -17.12 13.49
N LEU A 199 -3.06 -17.00 13.39
CA LEU A 199 -2.14 -17.71 14.27
C LEU A 199 -2.40 -17.38 15.74
N GLY A 200 -2.67 -16.09 16.04
CA GLY A 200 -3.04 -15.66 17.38
C GLY A 200 -4.35 -16.26 17.90
N THR A 201 -5.36 -16.46 17.02
CA THR A 201 -6.60 -17.14 17.45
C THR A 201 -6.37 -18.61 17.78
N VAL A 202 -5.59 -19.31 16.97
CA VAL A 202 -5.27 -20.73 17.21
C VAL A 202 -4.48 -20.87 18.52
N ASP A 203 -3.46 -20.05 18.73
CA ASP A 203 -2.64 -20.07 19.95
C ASP A 203 -3.48 -19.75 21.21
N GLY A 204 -4.34 -18.72 21.12
CA GLY A 204 -5.25 -18.36 22.21
C GLY A 204 -6.29 -19.44 22.55
N MET A 205 -6.87 -20.09 21.53
CA MET A 205 -7.79 -21.21 21.76
C MET A 205 -7.07 -22.43 22.35
N VAL A 206 -5.89 -22.78 21.85
CA VAL A 206 -5.07 -23.84 22.41
C VAL A 206 -4.75 -23.53 23.87
N GLY A 207 -4.39 -22.28 24.20
CA GLY A 207 -4.17 -21.85 25.57
C GLY A 207 -5.39 -22.04 26.46
N ALA A 208 -6.58 -21.65 26.00
CA ALA A 208 -7.82 -21.81 26.73
C ALA A 208 -8.15 -23.30 27.00
N PHE A 209 -7.99 -24.18 26.03
CA PHE A 209 -8.19 -25.63 26.20
C PHE A 209 -7.13 -26.26 27.13
N MET A 210 -5.92 -25.77 27.11
CA MET A 210 -4.85 -26.24 28.03
C MET A 210 -5.19 -25.91 29.50
N VAL A 211 -5.87 -24.81 29.77
CA VAL A 211 -6.37 -24.49 31.12
C VAL A 211 -7.38 -25.54 31.56
N ILE A 212 -8.33 -25.93 30.69
CA ILE A 212 -9.31 -26.99 30.98
C ILE A 212 -8.61 -28.31 31.24
N ALA A 213 -7.65 -28.70 30.41
CA ALA A 213 -6.97 -29.99 30.51
C ALA A 213 -6.11 -30.13 31.77
N LYS A 214 -5.61 -29.01 32.33
CA LYS A 214 -4.79 -29.01 33.55
C LYS A 214 -5.59 -28.80 34.82
N SER A 215 -6.86 -28.38 34.73
CA SER A 215 -7.71 -28.11 35.87
C SER A 215 -8.27 -29.44 36.41
N SER A 216 -8.11 -29.70 37.69
CA SER A 216 -8.73 -30.82 38.41
C SER A 216 -10.23 -30.61 38.70
N THR A 217 -10.70 -29.38 38.57
CA THR A 217 -12.10 -28.97 38.73
C THR A 217 -12.58 -28.30 37.44
N ALA A 218 -13.90 -28.29 37.18
CA ALA A 218 -14.45 -27.61 36.02
C ALA A 218 -14.07 -26.13 36.05
N PRO A 219 -13.38 -25.60 35.01
CA PRO A 219 -12.99 -24.18 34.96
C PRO A 219 -14.24 -23.30 34.87
N LYS A 220 -14.15 -22.08 35.37
CA LYS A 220 -15.24 -21.13 35.27
C LYS A 220 -15.47 -20.72 33.81
N PRO A 221 -16.72 -20.64 33.34
CA PRO A 221 -17.02 -20.22 31.96
C PRO A 221 -16.42 -18.84 31.61
N SER A 222 -16.26 -17.95 32.61
CA SER A 222 -15.66 -16.64 32.45
C SER A 222 -14.17 -16.71 32.07
N GLU A 223 -13.40 -17.67 32.58
CA GLU A 223 -11.97 -17.82 32.24
C GLU A 223 -11.81 -18.26 30.77
N LEU A 224 -12.70 -19.14 30.33
CA LEU A 224 -12.71 -19.60 28.94
C LEU A 224 -13.10 -18.47 27.99
N ALA A 225 -14.12 -17.67 28.35
CA ALA A 225 -14.58 -16.53 27.57
C ALA A 225 -13.47 -15.48 27.38
N VAL A 226 -12.67 -15.21 28.40
CA VAL A 226 -11.49 -14.30 28.31
C VAL A 226 -10.48 -14.83 27.28
N GLY A 227 -10.11 -16.12 27.33
CA GLY A 227 -9.17 -16.69 26.39
C GLY A 227 -9.66 -16.64 24.93
N ILE A 228 -10.94 -16.91 24.70
CA ILE A 228 -11.55 -16.80 23.37
C ILE A 228 -11.59 -15.33 22.89
N SER A 229 -11.97 -14.41 23.77
CA SER A 229 -12.02 -12.96 23.46
C SER A 229 -10.62 -12.45 23.05
N GLN A 230 -9.58 -12.83 23.81
CA GLN A 230 -8.19 -12.47 23.47
C GLN A 230 -7.78 -13.02 22.11
N ALA A 231 -8.14 -14.26 21.82
CA ALA A 231 -7.88 -14.87 20.51
C ALA A 231 -8.52 -14.06 19.36
N LEU A 232 -9.78 -13.66 19.48
CA LEU A 232 -10.48 -12.90 18.45
C LEU A 232 -9.89 -11.50 18.22
N ILE A 233 -9.38 -10.85 19.28
CA ILE A 233 -8.74 -9.53 19.19
C ILE A 233 -7.50 -9.58 18.29
N THR A 234 -6.70 -10.65 18.32
CA THR A 234 -5.51 -10.77 17.46
C THR A 234 -5.88 -10.76 15.98
N THR A 235 -6.95 -11.47 15.59
CA THR A 235 -7.45 -11.45 14.20
C THR A 235 -7.99 -10.09 13.81
N LEU A 236 -8.72 -9.43 14.69
CA LEU A 236 -9.25 -8.10 14.45
C LEU A 236 -8.11 -7.12 14.09
N ILE A 237 -7.03 -7.11 14.88
CA ILE A 237 -5.87 -6.24 14.65
C ILE A 237 -5.15 -6.61 13.34
N GLY A 238 -5.01 -7.92 13.05
CA GLY A 238 -4.43 -8.38 11.79
C GLY A 238 -5.19 -7.88 10.57
N LEU A 239 -6.52 -7.93 10.60
CA LEU A 239 -7.38 -7.42 9.53
C LEU A 239 -7.33 -5.89 9.43
N TRP A 240 -7.30 -5.18 10.54
CA TRP A 240 -7.18 -3.73 10.55
C TRP A 240 -5.90 -3.23 9.89
N LEU A 241 -4.80 -3.99 10.02
CA LEU A 241 -3.54 -3.68 9.37
C LEU A 241 -3.56 -4.08 7.88
N ALA A 242 -4.19 -5.19 7.54
CA ALA A 242 -4.22 -5.74 6.18
C ALA A 242 -5.04 -4.89 5.21
N ILE A 243 -6.22 -4.41 5.65
CA ILE A 243 -7.14 -3.67 4.77
C ILE A 243 -6.47 -2.43 4.16
N PRO A 244 -5.86 -1.51 4.94
CA PRO A 244 -5.17 -0.35 4.37
C PRO A 244 -3.93 -0.75 3.56
N ALA A 245 -3.21 -1.81 3.94
CA ALA A 245 -2.06 -2.29 3.19
C ALA A 245 -2.44 -2.73 1.76
N ILE A 246 -3.50 -3.55 1.63
CA ILE A 246 -3.99 -4.04 0.34
C ILE A 246 -4.56 -2.88 -0.49
N ALA A 247 -5.30 -1.96 0.13
CA ALA A 247 -5.84 -0.79 -0.57
C ALA A 247 -4.71 0.11 -1.12
N CYS A 248 -3.70 0.41 -0.32
CA CYS A 248 -2.54 1.19 -0.75
C CYS A 248 -1.74 0.46 -1.85
N PHE A 249 -1.55 -0.86 -1.73
CA PHE A 249 -0.91 -1.66 -2.76
C PHE A 249 -1.63 -1.52 -4.11
N ALA A 250 -2.95 -1.69 -4.14
CA ALA A 250 -3.73 -1.57 -5.37
C ALA A 250 -3.61 -0.17 -6.00
N LEU A 251 -3.65 0.88 -5.16
CA LEU A 251 -3.47 2.27 -5.63
C LEU A 251 -2.08 2.50 -6.22
N PHE A 252 -1.01 2.07 -5.53
CA PHE A 252 0.35 2.22 -6.03
C PHE A 252 0.59 1.42 -7.31
N LYS A 253 0.05 0.21 -7.41
CA LYS A 253 0.16 -0.61 -8.60
C LYS A 253 -0.50 0.06 -9.82
N ASN A 254 -1.71 0.56 -9.67
CA ASN A 254 -2.40 1.28 -10.74
C ASN A 254 -1.65 2.56 -11.13
N TRP A 255 -1.11 3.28 -10.14
CA TRP A 255 -0.34 4.49 -10.40
C TRP A 255 0.97 4.21 -11.14
N LEU A 256 1.68 3.14 -10.73
CA LEU A 256 2.88 2.69 -11.40
C LEU A 256 2.63 2.31 -12.87
N GLN A 257 1.54 1.57 -13.14
CA GLN A 257 1.17 1.19 -14.51
C GLN A 257 0.88 2.43 -15.38
N LYS A 258 0.19 3.44 -14.84
CA LYS A 258 -0.05 4.70 -15.54
C LYS A 258 1.26 5.42 -15.84
N LEU A 259 2.16 5.50 -14.88
CA LEU A 259 3.46 6.16 -15.05
C LEU A 259 4.35 5.44 -16.07
N ASN A 260 4.35 4.11 -16.08
CA ASN A 260 5.09 3.33 -17.10
C ASN A 260 4.58 3.67 -18.51
N GLY A 261 3.26 3.70 -18.72
CA GLY A 261 2.69 4.11 -20.01
C GLY A 261 3.02 5.56 -20.41
N ASP A 262 3.08 6.47 -19.42
CA ASP A 262 3.49 7.86 -19.68
C ASP A 262 4.97 7.95 -20.12
N VAL A 263 5.85 7.14 -19.50
CA VAL A 263 7.29 7.08 -19.85
C VAL A 263 7.49 6.48 -21.23
N ASP A 264 6.83 5.34 -21.53
CA ASP A 264 6.89 4.70 -22.87
C ASP A 264 6.43 5.68 -23.96
N GLY A 265 5.28 6.34 -23.77
CA GLY A 265 4.77 7.33 -24.70
C GLY A 265 5.74 8.50 -24.94
N GLU A 266 6.39 9.02 -23.90
CA GLU A 266 7.34 10.12 -24.01
C GLU A 266 8.66 9.65 -24.65
N ALA A 267 9.17 8.48 -24.26
CA ALA A 267 10.38 7.91 -24.84
C ALA A 267 10.20 7.60 -26.34
N MET A 268 9.07 7.00 -26.72
CA MET A 268 8.73 6.77 -28.12
C MET A 268 8.57 8.06 -28.92
N ARG A 269 7.96 9.10 -28.33
CA ARG A 269 7.82 10.43 -28.95
C ARG A 269 9.18 11.03 -29.30
N LEU A 270 10.13 10.97 -28.34
CA LEU A 270 11.47 11.52 -28.54
C LEU A 270 12.27 10.72 -29.58
N MET A 271 12.16 9.39 -29.53
CA MET A 271 12.89 8.50 -30.44
C MET A 271 12.27 8.41 -31.84
N SER A 272 11.00 8.73 -32.04
CA SER A 272 10.35 8.73 -33.37
C SER A 272 11.03 9.68 -34.37
N ARG A 273 11.72 10.72 -33.89
CA ARG A 273 12.52 11.63 -34.72
C ARG A 273 13.65 10.94 -35.48
N PHE A 274 14.13 9.79 -34.98
CA PHE A 274 15.16 8.98 -35.64
C PHE A 274 14.60 8.02 -36.67
N GLN A 275 13.29 7.78 -36.73
CA GLN A 275 12.65 6.85 -37.66
C GLN A 275 12.91 7.20 -39.15
N GLY A 276 13.09 8.50 -39.43
CA GLY A 276 13.39 8.99 -40.79
C GLY A 276 14.86 8.92 -41.21
N MET A 277 15.80 8.76 -40.26
CA MET A 277 17.25 8.78 -40.54
C MET A 277 17.81 7.44 -40.97
N GLY A 278 17.12 6.32 -40.73
CA GLY A 278 17.55 4.97 -41.09
C GLY A 278 17.15 4.50 -42.49
N LYS A 279 16.53 5.35 -43.31
CA LYS A 279 16.10 5.03 -44.70
C LYS A 279 16.99 5.70 -45.75
N LYS A 280 18.31 5.59 -45.64
CA LYS A 280 19.19 5.88 -46.77
C LYS A 280 20.06 4.65 -47.08
#